data_c7f186198c46a3212ea3abc56504a41b
#
_entry.id   c7f186198c46a3212ea3abc56504a41b
#
_cell.length_a   1.000
_cell.length_b   1.000
_cell.length_c   1.000
_cell.angle_alpha   90.00
_cell.angle_beta   90.00
_cell.angle_gamma   90.00
#
_symmetry.space_group_name_H-M   'P 1'
#
loop_
_entity.id
_entity.type
_entity.pdbx_description
1 polymer ?
#
loop_
_entity_poly.entity_id
_entity_poly.type
_entity_poly.pdbx_seq_one_letter_code
_entity_poly.pdbx_strand_id
1 'polypeptide(L)'
;MAKWAEEAGVDAIHVSIGSIFPHPLLPPGGFPPDELNWWYGTMIGSGVRGYFNYTMFHFHILRPIFSAFWERTKKSHPIEAVSSEYCKAVKQNVSVPIINTGGYQDARVIRRVINEGYTDAVSMARPLVANRDLPHILRSGKDLPERPCTFCNRCLVNAIANPLGCYDERRFDGDHAAMVAKIMEVFHPEPFLESERAGQDVRA
;
A
#
# COMPACT_ATOMS: atom_id res chain seq x y z
N MET A 1 -1.69 -25.80 -0.58
CA MET A 1 -1.29 -24.89 -1.67
C MET A 1 0.20 -24.58 -1.63
N ALA A 2 0.78 -24.05 -0.54
CA ALA A 2 2.21 -23.70 -0.51
C ALA A 2 3.14 -24.88 -0.86
N LYS A 3 2.89 -26.10 -0.32
CA LYS A 3 3.64 -27.30 -0.68
C LYS A 3 3.54 -27.65 -2.16
N TRP A 4 2.37 -27.53 -2.78
CA TRP A 4 2.22 -27.77 -4.21
C TRP A 4 2.98 -26.77 -5.08
N ALA A 5 3.06 -25.49 -4.63
CA ALA A 5 3.88 -24.52 -5.31
C ALA A 5 5.37 -24.87 -5.22
N GLU A 6 5.85 -25.29 -4.05
CA GLU A 6 7.22 -25.77 -3.85
C GLU A 6 7.51 -27.02 -4.69
N GLU A 7 6.63 -28.02 -4.69
CA GLU A 7 6.73 -29.23 -5.53
C GLU A 7 6.76 -28.89 -7.03
N ALA A 8 6.10 -27.80 -7.42
CA ALA A 8 6.13 -27.29 -8.79
C ALA A 8 7.41 -26.49 -9.13
N GLY A 9 8.32 -26.29 -8.17
CA GLY A 9 9.64 -25.69 -8.38
C GLY A 9 9.68 -24.17 -8.29
N VAL A 10 8.86 -23.52 -7.45
CA VAL A 10 8.98 -22.08 -7.21
C VAL A 10 10.21 -21.78 -6.36
N ASP A 11 10.87 -20.64 -6.63
CA ASP A 11 12.07 -20.21 -5.90
C ASP A 11 11.74 -19.52 -4.55
N ALA A 12 10.56 -18.94 -4.41
CA ALA A 12 10.09 -18.27 -3.20
C ALA A 12 8.55 -18.16 -3.20
N ILE A 13 7.97 -17.99 -2.02
CA ILE A 13 6.52 -17.77 -1.88
C ILE A 13 6.27 -16.40 -1.26
N HIS A 14 5.50 -15.56 -1.97
CA HIS A 14 5.08 -14.26 -1.48
C HIS A 14 3.69 -14.36 -0.83
N VAL A 15 3.64 -14.17 0.48
CA VAL A 15 2.41 -14.25 1.27
C VAL A 15 1.82 -12.86 1.47
N SER A 16 0.58 -12.69 1.03
CA SER A 16 -0.23 -11.49 1.22
C SER A 16 -1.62 -11.90 1.68
N ILE A 17 -2.28 -11.05 2.48
CA ILE A 17 -3.64 -11.34 2.97
C ILE A 17 -4.70 -11.09 1.88
N GLY A 18 -4.30 -10.61 0.71
CA GLY A 18 -5.21 -10.20 -0.35
C GLY A 18 -5.87 -8.85 -0.09
N SER A 19 -6.81 -8.46 -0.94
CA SER A 19 -7.54 -7.20 -0.79
C SER A 19 -9.02 -7.41 -1.03
N ILE A 20 -9.82 -7.21 0.03
CA ILE A 20 -11.28 -7.07 -0.05
C ILE A 20 -11.63 -5.62 0.27
N PHE A 21 -10.83 -4.70 -0.26
CA PHE A 21 -11.05 -3.28 0.01
C PHE A 21 -12.46 -2.83 -0.39
N PRO A 22 -13.18 -2.06 0.46
CA PRO A 22 -12.73 -1.58 1.75
C PRO A 22 -12.92 -2.62 2.87
N HIS A 23 -11.81 -2.93 3.56
CA HIS A 23 -11.84 -3.75 4.77
C HIS A 23 -10.80 -3.19 5.76
N PRO A 24 -11.10 -3.02 7.05
CA PRO A 24 -10.20 -2.35 7.99
C PRO A 24 -8.81 -2.98 8.13
N LEU A 25 -8.70 -4.26 7.83
CA LEU A 25 -7.47 -5.04 7.93
C LEU A 25 -6.81 -5.34 6.58
N LEU A 26 -7.49 -5.06 5.45
CA LEU A 26 -7.08 -5.52 4.11
C LEU A 26 -7.30 -4.47 2.99
N PRO A 27 -6.39 -3.52 2.79
CA PRO A 27 -5.14 -3.23 3.50
C PRO A 27 -5.40 -2.47 4.80
N PRO A 28 -4.60 -2.74 5.86
CA PRO A 28 -4.77 -2.05 7.14
C PRO A 28 -4.47 -0.55 7.00
N GLY A 29 -5.19 0.27 7.76
CA GLY A 29 -4.96 1.71 7.78
C GLY A 29 -6.20 2.58 7.74
N GLY A 30 -6.09 3.79 7.20
CA GLY A 30 -7.15 4.79 7.16
C GLY A 30 -8.31 4.44 6.22
N PHE A 31 -9.42 5.12 6.47
CA PHE A 31 -10.63 5.06 5.65
C PHE A 31 -10.88 6.44 5.03
N PRO A 32 -10.54 6.66 3.74
CA PRO A 32 -10.79 7.92 3.03
C PRO A 32 -12.18 7.91 2.37
N PRO A 33 -13.25 8.40 3.05
CA PRO A 33 -14.63 8.21 2.59
C PRO A 33 -14.97 8.97 1.31
N ASP A 34 -14.37 10.15 1.08
CA ASP A 34 -14.63 10.97 -0.09
C ASP A 34 -14.01 10.36 -1.34
N GLU A 35 -12.75 9.96 -1.26
CA GLU A 35 -12.04 9.28 -2.33
C GLU A 35 -12.67 7.92 -2.64
N LEU A 36 -13.16 7.20 -1.62
CA LEU A 36 -13.87 5.94 -1.81
C LEU A 36 -15.19 6.12 -2.53
N ASN A 37 -15.96 7.17 -2.21
CA ASN A 37 -17.20 7.46 -2.93
C ASN A 37 -16.94 7.69 -4.42
N TRP A 38 -15.94 8.49 -4.74
CA TRP A 38 -15.52 8.71 -6.12
C TRP A 38 -15.04 7.42 -6.78
N TRP A 39 -14.19 6.64 -6.11
CA TRP A 39 -13.65 5.38 -6.63
C TRP A 39 -14.73 4.37 -6.97
N TYR A 40 -15.70 4.16 -6.06
CA TYR A 40 -16.84 3.28 -6.34
C TYR A 40 -17.79 3.86 -7.40
N GLY A 41 -17.84 5.18 -7.57
CA GLY A 41 -18.53 5.83 -8.67
C GLY A 41 -18.04 5.36 -10.04
N THR A 42 -16.73 5.17 -10.20
CA THR A 42 -16.13 4.63 -11.44
C THR A 42 -16.39 3.12 -11.63
N MET A 43 -16.74 2.41 -10.55
CA MET A 43 -16.92 0.96 -10.53
C MET A 43 -18.38 0.50 -10.41
N ILE A 44 -19.34 1.40 -10.52
CA ILE A 44 -20.80 1.07 -10.41
C ILE A 44 -21.17 -0.07 -11.37
N GLY A 45 -20.66 -0.04 -12.59
CA GLY A 45 -20.93 -1.04 -13.62
C GLY A 45 -20.28 -2.40 -13.39
N SER A 46 -19.42 -2.55 -12.36
CA SER A 46 -18.71 -3.81 -12.08
C SER A 46 -19.56 -4.87 -11.37
N GLY A 47 -20.83 -4.56 -11.09
CA GLY A 47 -21.81 -5.47 -10.51
C GLY A 47 -22.42 -4.99 -9.19
N VAL A 48 -23.27 -5.83 -8.60
CA VAL A 48 -24.11 -5.50 -7.42
C VAL A 48 -23.27 -5.01 -6.25
N ARG A 49 -22.07 -5.56 -6.03
CA ARG A 49 -21.17 -5.14 -4.95
C ARG A 49 -20.63 -3.73 -5.16
N GLY A 50 -20.25 -3.38 -6.39
CA GLY A 50 -19.82 -2.02 -6.74
C GLY A 50 -20.92 -0.99 -6.49
N TYR A 51 -22.14 -1.30 -6.95
CA TYR A 51 -23.31 -0.47 -6.73
C TYR A 51 -23.65 -0.31 -5.24
N PHE A 52 -23.64 -1.41 -4.47
CA PHE A 52 -23.91 -1.37 -3.03
C PHE A 52 -22.90 -0.51 -2.28
N ASN A 53 -21.60 -0.70 -2.53
CA ASN A 53 -20.55 0.09 -1.89
C ASN A 53 -20.65 1.57 -2.28
N TYR A 54 -20.91 1.88 -3.56
CA TYR A 54 -21.15 3.26 -3.97
C TYR A 54 -22.30 3.89 -3.18
N THR A 55 -23.45 3.22 -3.13
CA THR A 55 -24.62 3.71 -2.40
C THR A 55 -24.30 3.95 -0.92
N MET A 56 -23.61 3.02 -0.29
CA MET A 56 -23.20 3.14 1.11
C MET A 56 -22.33 4.37 1.38
N PHE A 57 -21.38 4.68 0.49
CA PHE A 57 -20.47 5.82 0.67
C PHE A 57 -21.05 7.14 0.13
N HIS A 58 -22.05 7.07 -0.76
CA HIS A 58 -22.74 8.23 -1.28
C HIS A 58 -23.56 8.93 -0.20
N PHE A 59 -24.27 8.18 0.64
CA PHE A 59 -25.07 8.73 1.71
C PHE A 59 -24.22 9.20 2.89
N HIS A 60 -24.04 10.50 3.01
CA HIS A 60 -23.24 11.14 4.07
C HIS A 60 -23.65 10.73 5.50
N ILE A 61 -24.94 10.43 5.72
CA ILE A 61 -25.47 10.01 7.03
C ILE A 61 -24.93 8.64 7.48
N LEU A 62 -24.52 7.78 6.57
CA LEU A 62 -23.97 6.45 6.87
C LEU A 62 -22.46 6.47 7.12
N ARG A 63 -21.76 7.49 6.62
CA ARG A 63 -20.30 7.62 6.71
C ARG A 63 -19.77 7.62 8.15
N PRO A 64 -20.36 8.35 9.14
CA PRO A 64 -19.91 8.32 10.52
C PRO A 64 -19.99 6.93 11.14
N ILE A 65 -21.02 6.16 10.84
CA ILE A 65 -21.22 4.80 11.34
C ILE A 65 -20.10 3.89 10.81
N PHE A 66 -19.83 3.97 9.51
CA PHE A 66 -18.74 3.23 8.87
C PHE A 66 -17.36 3.63 9.43
N SER A 67 -17.12 4.93 9.57
CA SER A 67 -15.86 5.44 10.12
C SER A 67 -15.65 4.96 11.56
N ALA A 68 -16.69 4.95 12.39
CA ALA A 68 -16.60 4.47 13.77
C ALA A 68 -16.31 2.96 13.82
N PHE A 69 -16.98 2.16 13.00
CA PHE A 69 -16.70 0.73 12.88
C PHE A 69 -15.26 0.48 12.41
N TRP A 70 -14.82 1.21 11.37
CA TRP A 70 -13.48 1.12 10.82
C TRP A 70 -12.40 1.44 11.86
N GLU A 71 -12.54 2.57 12.55
CA GLU A 71 -11.58 2.97 13.59
C GLU A 71 -11.56 1.99 14.77
N ARG A 72 -12.71 1.43 15.15
CA ARG A 72 -12.77 0.41 16.19
C ARG A 72 -12.00 -0.85 15.80
N THR A 73 -12.21 -1.34 14.58
CA THR A 73 -11.52 -2.55 14.07
C THR A 73 -10.03 -2.29 13.89
N LYS A 74 -9.65 -1.13 13.38
CA LYS A 74 -8.25 -0.74 13.19
C LYS A 74 -7.47 -0.69 14.51
N LYS A 75 -8.08 -0.18 15.59
CA LYS A 75 -7.44 -0.08 16.91
C LYS A 75 -7.13 -1.43 17.54
N SER A 76 -7.85 -2.49 17.17
CA SER A 76 -7.65 -3.84 17.71
C SER A 76 -6.52 -4.63 17.04
N HIS A 77 -5.92 -4.11 15.97
CA HIS A 77 -4.91 -4.83 15.19
C HIS A 77 -3.74 -3.91 14.84
N PRO A 78 -2.50 -4.41 14.88
CA PRO A 78 -1.34 -3.65 14.42
C PRO A 78 -1.43 -3.46 12.90
N ILE A 79 -0.95 -2.32 12.41
CA ILE A 79 -0.84 -2.08 10.97
C ILE A 79 0.35 -2.85 10.39
N GLU A 80 1.49 -2.76 11.07
CA GLU A 80 2.71 -3.46 10.66
C GLU A 80 2.71 -4.92 11.13
N ALA A 81 3.24 -5.78 10.30
CA ALA A 81 3.31 -7.23 10.52
C ALA A 81 1.95 -7.92 10.66
N VAL A 82 0.86 -7.33 10.13
CA VAL A 82 -0.51 -7.86 10.25
C VAL A 82 -0.65 -9.29 9.72
N SER A 83 0.20 -9.71 8.78
CA SER A 83 0.20 -11.04 8.14
C SER A 83 1.28 -11.99 8.67
N SER A 84 2.08 -11.57 9.66
CA SER A 84 3.25 -12.33 10.10
C SER A 84 2.92 -13.74 10.59
N GLU A 85 1.85 -13.93 11.36
CA GLU A 85 1.43 -15.25 11.84
C GLU A 85 1.07 -16.21 10.71
N TYR A 86 0.40 -15.71 9.67
CA TYR A 86 0.10 -16.53 8.47
C TYR A 86 1.37 -16.91 7.73
N CYS A 87 2.35 -15.99 7.62
CA CYS A 87 3.64 -16.28 7.01
C CYS A 87 4.40 -17.34 7.79
N LYS A 88 4.43 -17.24 9.13
CA LYS A 88 5.04 -18.24 10.00
C LYS A 88 4.43 -19.62 9.79
N ALA A 89 3.10 -19.70 9.72
CA ALA A 89 2.41 -20.96 9.47
C ALA A 89 2.74 -21.55 8.08
N VAL A 90 2.89 -20.72 7.05
CA VAL A 90 3.35 -21.16 5.73
C VAL A 90 4.80 -21.64 5.80
N LYS A 91 5.70 -20.85 6.40
CA LYS A 91 7.13 -21.13 6.51
C LYS A 91 7.43 -22.45 7.21
N GLN A 92 6.63 -22.83 8.20
CA GLN A 92 6.75 -24.11 8.90
C GLN A 92 6.45 -25.34 8.01
N ASN A 93 5.86 -25.12 6.83
CA ASN A 93 5.40 -26.20 5.94
C ASN A 93 6.16 -26.28 4.62
N VAL A 94 7.08 -25.37 4.33
CA VAL A 94 7.88 -25.32 3.10
C VAL A 94 9.34 -24.96 3.43
N SER A 95 10.25 -25.30 2.52
CA SER A 95 11.69 -25.01 2.64
C SER A 95 12.12 -23.78 1.83
N VAL A 96 11.33 -23.36 0.84
CA VAL A 96 11.59 -22.18 0.02
C VAL A 96 11.40 -20.90 0.83
N PRO A 97 12.14 -19.82 0.50
CA PRO A 97 12.03 -18.53 1.17
C PRO A 97 10.60 -17.95 1.15
N ILE A 98 10.19 -17.37 2.28
CA ILE A 98 8.89 -16.71 2.43
C ILE A 98 9.08 -15.19 2.46
N ILE A 99 8.36 -14.49 1.58
CA ILE A 99 8.31 -13.01 1.53
C ILE A 99 6.97 -12.56 2.10
N ASN A 100 6.97 -11.69 3.08
CA ASN A 100 5.76 -11.22 3.76
C ASN A 100 5.38 -9.80 3.35
N THR A 101 4.11 -9.60 2.97
CA THR A 101 3.49 -8.27 2.80
C THR A 101 2.58 -7.97 3.97
N GLY A 102 2.95 -7.04 4.84
CA GLY A 102 2.22 -6.76 6.09
C GLY A 102 2.30 -5.33 6.59
N GLY A 103 2.37 -4.32 5.70
CA GLY A 103 2.39 -2.91 6.10
C GLY A 103 3.73 -2.46 6.71
N TYR A 104 4.83 -3.07 6.36
CA TYR A 104 6.15 -2.79 6.92
C TYR A 104 6.71 -1.43 6.52
N GLN A 105 7.27 -0.69 7.49
CA GLN A 105 8.10 0.51 7.28
C GLN A 105 9.11 0.74 8.40
N ASP A 106 8.87 0.22 9.61
CA ASP A 106 9.78 0.35 10.75
C ASP A 106 10.82 -0.80 10.72
N ALA A 107 12.11 -0.44 10.63
CA ALA A 107 13.19 -1.42 10.60
C ALA A 107 13.22 -2.32 11.85
N ARG A 108 12.76 -1.81 13.01
CA ARG A 108 12.68 -2.62 14.25
C ARG A 108 11.67 -3.75 14.10
N VAL A 109 10.51 -3.45 13.50
CA VAL A 109 9.48 -4.46 13.23
C VAL A 109 9.97 -5.46 12.20
N ILE A 110 10.63 -4.99 11.12
CA ILE A 110 11.20 -5.84 10.07
C ILE A 110 12.25 -6.79 10.66
N ARG A 111 13.22 -6.27 11.43
CA ARG A 111 14.25 -7.09 12.08
C ARG A 111 13.64 -8.13 13.02
N ARG A 112 12.61 -7.75 13.78
CA ARG A 112 11.91 -8.67 14.69
C ARG A 112 11.31 -9.84 13.94
N VAL A 113 10.48 -9.60 12.92
CA VAL A 113 9.81 -10.70 12.20
C VAL A 113 10.75 -11.62 11.45
N ILE A 114 11.90 -11.10 10.99
CA ILE A 114 12.94 -11.92 10.36
C ILE A 114 13.69 -12.75 11.42
N ASN A 115 14.16 -12.11 12.49
CA ASN A 115 14.94 -12.79 13.54
C ASN A 115 14.14 -13.84 14.32
N GLU A 116 12.84 -13.61 14.51
CA GLU A 116 11.93 -14.56 15.15
C GLU A 116 11.41 -15.65 14.18
N GLY A 117 11.87 -15.65 12.94
CA GLY A 117 11.59 -16.70 11.96
C GLY A 117 10.17 -16.67 11.40
N TYR A 118 9.50 -15.52 11.40
CA TYR A 118 8.18 -15.39 10.76
C TYR A 118 8.27 -15.37 9.24
N THR A 119 9.34 -14.80 8.70
CA THR A 119 9.54 -14.62 7.25
C THR A 119 11.05 -14.50 6.96
N ASP A 120 11.45 -14.69 5.70
CA ASP A 120 12.83 -14.48 5.25
C ASP A 120 13.06 -13.09 4.69
N ALA A 121 12.00 -12.48 4.14
CA ALA A 121 12.03 -11.14 3.60
C ALA A 121 10.68 -10.44 3.78
N VAL A 122 10.66 -9.12 3.63
CA VAL A 122 9.43 -8.32 3.62
C VAL A 122 9.27 -7.55 2.31
N SER A 123 8.02 -7.34 1.91
CA SER A 123 7.70 -6.46 0.79
C SER A 123 6.91 -5.25 1.26
N MET A 124 7.16 -4.11 0.61
CA MET A 124 6.58 -2.82 0.96
C MET A 124 6.01 -2.15 -0.30
N ALA A 125 4.79 -1.61 -0.22
CA ALA A 125 4.20 -0.81 -1.29
C ALA A 125 3.97 0.64 -0.84
N ARG A 126 2.95 0.87 -0.01
CA ARG A 126 2.57 2.23 0.45
C ARG A 126 3.72 3.02 1.10
N PRO A 127 4.57 2.44 1.96
CA PRO A 127 5.73 3.14 2.49
C PRO A 127 6.73 3.60 1.43
N LEU A 128 6.91 2.83 0.34
CA LEU A 128 7.76 3.23 -0.79
C LEU A 128 7.11 4.32 -1.65
N VAL A 129 5.79 4.31 -1.81
CA VAL A 129 5.06 5.42 -2.44
C VAL A 129 5.22 6.71 -1.63
N ALA A 130 5.26 6.59 -0.30
CA ALA A 130 5.47 7.74 0.58
C ALA A 130 6.93 8.22 0.64
N ASN A 131 7.90 7.30 0.61
CA ASN A 131 9.33 7.55 0.72
C ASN A 131 10.07 6.59 -0.22
N ARG A 132 10.31 7.04 -1.45
CA ARG A 132 10.98 6.21 -2.49
C ARG A 132 12.39 5.74 -2.11
N ASP A 133 13.03 6.48 -1.23
CA ASP A 133 14.37 6.22 -0.72
C ASP A 133 14.39 5.42 0.59
N LEU A 134 13.23 4.92 1.04
CA LEU A 134 13.10 4.19 2.31
C LEU A 134 14.16 3.08 2.50
N PRO A 135 14.50 2.24 1.49
CA PRO A 135 15.54 1.22 1.66
C PRO A 135 16.92 1.82 1.98
N HIS A 136 17.26 2.98 1.43
CA HIS A 136 18.49 3.70 1.73
C HIS A 136 18.48 4.28 3.14
N ILE A 137 17.34 4.83 3.57
CA ILE A 137 17.15 5.35 4.93
C ILE A 137 17.34 4.24 5.96
N LEU A 138 16.69 3.08 5.76
CA LEU A 138 16.85 1.93 6.67
C LEU A 138 18.28 1.38 6.66
N ARG A 139 18.94 1.33 5.50
CA ARG A 139 20.34 0.90 5.36
C ARG A 139 21.31 1.85 6.08
N SER A 140 21.01 3.13 6.17
CA SER A 140 21.83 4.12 6.92
C SER A 140 21.74 3.96 8.45
N GLY A 141 20.95 2.99 8.95
CA GLY A 141 20.78 2.72 10.37
C GLY A 141 19.60 3.45 11.03
N LYS A 142 18.83 4.22 10.28
CA LYS A 142 17.59 4.82 10.78
C LYS A 142 16.49 3.75 10.82
N ASP A 143 15.66 3.76 11.85
CA ASP A 143 14.52 2.83 11.96
C ASP A 143 13.30 3.28 11.14
N LEU A 144 13.13 4.58 10.96
CA LEU A 144 12.02 5.19 10.23
C LEU A 144 12.49 6.39 9.42
N PRO A 145 11.82 6.73 8.31
CA PRO A 145 12.01 8.01 7.63
C PRO A 145 11.49 9.18 8.48
N GLU A 146 11.94 10.38 8.20
CA GLU A 146 11.52 11.60 8.90
C GLU A 146 10.00 11.82 8.81
N ARG A 147 9.42 11.54 7.63
CA ARG A 147 7.98 11.62 7.38
C ARG A 147 7.46 10.23 6.95
N PRO A 148 7.14 9.34 7.90
CA PRO A 148 6.71 7.98 7.58
C PRO A 148 5.35 7.96 6.88
N CYS A 149 5.04 6.83 6.24
CA CYS A 149 3.70 6.57 5.70
C CYS A 149 2.68 6.51 6.84
N THR A 150 1.58 7.24 6.69
CA THR A 150 0.49 7.28 7.70
C THR A 150 -0.52 6.15 7.51
N PHE A 151 -0.32 5.32 6.48
CA PHE A 151 -1.27 4.26 6.08
C PHE A 151 -2.70 4.76 5.85
N CYS A 152 -2.86 5.99 5.35
CA CYS A 152 -4.17 6.61 5.11
C CYS A 152 -4.97 5.98 3.96
N ASN A 153 -4.35 5.12 3.15
CA ASN A 153 -4.92 4.46 1.96
C ASN A 153 -5.29 5.38 0.79
N ARG A 154 -5.01 6.68 0.85
CA ARG A 154 -5.31 7.63 -0.23
C ARG A 154 -4.56 7.31 -1.53
N CYS A 155 -3.30 6.87 -1.45
CA CYS A 155 -2.55 6.44 -2.63
C CYS A 155 -3.20 5.25 -3.34
N LEU A 156 -3.82 4.33 -2.59
CA LEU A 156 -4.51 3.16 -3.16
C LEU A 156 -5.76 3.57 -3.95
N VAL A 157 -6.61 4.42 -3.37
CA VAL A 157 -7.86 4.82 -4.02
C VAL A 157 -7.64 5.79 -5.17
N ASN A 158 -6.57 6.59 -5.13
CA ASN A 158 -6.21 7.50 -6.21
C ASN A 158 -5.52 6.81 -7.39
N ALA A 159 -4.91 5.65 -7.20
CA ALA A 159 -4.11 4.96 -8.25
C ALA A 159 -4.91 4.56 -9.50
N ILE A 160 -6.26 4.57 -9.46
CA ILE A 160 -7.10 4.18 -10.60
C ILE A 160 -7.16 5.27 -11.68
N ALA A 161 -7.20 6.54 -11.28
CA ALA A 161 -7.40 7.63 -12.24
C ALA A 161 -6.41 8.80 -12.07
N ASN A 162 -5.53 8.71 -11.10
CA ASN A 162 -4.52 9.72 -10.84
C ASN A 162 -3.11 9.09 -10.86
N PRO A 163 -2.06 9.88 -11.09
CA PRO A 163 -0.69 9.42 -11.00
C PRO A 163 -0.39 8.72 -9.67
N LEU A 164 0.40 7.65 -9.69
CA LEU A 164 0.79 6.95 -8.47
C LEU A 164 1.64 7.86 -7.58
N GLY A 165 1.14 8.16 -6.38
CA GLY A 165 1.84 9.05 -5.45
C GLY A 165 1.24 9.05 -4.06
N CYS A 166 1.85 9.80 -3.15
CA CYS A 166 1.37 9.98 -1.79
C CYS A 166 0.39 11.15 -1.71
N TYR A 167 -0.88 10.87 -1.53
CA TYR A 167 -1.98 11.85 -1.44
C TYR A 167 -2.32 12.25 0.01
N ASP A 168 -1.41 12.08 0.95
CA ASP A 168 -1.61 12.54 2.34
C ASP A 168 -1.02 13.93 2.53
N GLU A 169 -1.86 14.97 2.44
CA GLU A 169 -1.47 16.37 2.60
C GLU A 169 -0.77 16.67 3.94
N ARG A 170 -1.08 15.89 4.99
CA ARG A 170 -0.43 16.05 6.30
C ARG A 170 1.09 15.83 6.24
N ARG A 171 1.57 15.08 5.26
CA ARG A 171 3.01 14.86 5.02
C ARG A 171 3.67 16.04 4.32
N PHE A 172 2.87 16.99 3.86
CA PHE A 172 3.27 18.23 3.17
C PHE A 172 2.83 19.48 3.94
N ASP A 173 2.63 19.34 5.26
CA ASP A 173 2.22 20.42 6.16
C ASP A 173 0.88 21.07 5.73
N GLY A 174 0.02 20.33 5.03
CA GLY A 174 -1.25 20.80 4.49
C GLY A 174 -1.14 21.51 3.13
N ASP A 175 0.06 21.59 2.55
CA ASP A 175 0.27 22.21 1.24
C ASP A 175 -0.08 21.22 0.11
N HIS A 176 -1.26 21.40 -0.46
CA HIS A 176 -1.75 20.61 -1.60
C HIS A 176 -0.87 20.80 -2.85
N ALA A 177 -0.41 22.02 -3.12
CA ALA A 177 0.40 22.31 -4.30
C ALA A 177 1.77 21.62 -4.22
N ALA A 178 2.41 21.63 -3.04
CA ALA A 178 3.65 20.91 -2.79
C ALA A 178 3.47 19.40 -2.94
N MET A 179 2.34 18.85 -2.48
CA MET A 179 2.00 17.43 -2.66
C MET A 179 1.90 17.08 -4.13
N VAL A 180 1.12 17.84 -4.91
CA VAL A 180 0.94 17.59 -6.36
C VAL A 180 2.28 17.72 -7.10
N ALA A 181 3.06 18.75 -6.82
CA ALA A 181 4.38 18.94 -7.42
C ALA A 181 5.31 17.74 -7.15
N LYS A 182 5.29 17.20 -5.91
CA LYS A 182 6.09 16.03 -5.54
C LYS A 182 5.65 14.75 -6.24
N ILE A 183 4.36 14.56 -6.47
CA ILE A 183 3.82 13.43 -7.24
C ILE A 183 4.27 13.56 -8.70
N MET A 184 4.12 14.72 -9.30
CA MET A 184 4.44 14.98 -10.70
C MET A 184 5.94 14.91 -11.00
N GLU A 185 6.81 15.23 -10.04
CA GLU A 185 8.27 15.10 -10.17
C GLU A 185 8.70 13.67 -10.59
N VAL A 186 7.98 12.64 -10.13
CA VAL A 186 8.28 11.24 -10.44
C VAL A 186 7.87 10.85 -11.86
N PHE A 187 6.86 11.52 -12.41
CA PHE A 187 6.33 11.22 -13.76
C PHE A 187 7.04 11.94 -14.88
N HIS A 188 7.82 12.98 -14.58
CA HIS A 188 8.58 13.76 -15.56
C HIS A 188 10.03 13.93 -15.11
N PRO A 189 10.80 12.84 -14.89
CA PRO A 189 12.21 12.95 -14.61
C PRO A 189 12.92 13.56 -15.82
N GLU A 190 13.85 14.50 -15.61
CA GLU A 190 14.59 15.20 -16.68
C GLU A 190 15.17 14.26 -17.74
N PRO A 191 15.79 13.12 -17.41
CA PRO A 191 16.31 12.18 -18.43
C PRO A 191 15.22 11.59 -19.33
N PHE A 192 13.98 11.51 -18.85
CA PHE A 192 12.85 10.98 -19.64
C PHE A 192 12.38 12.01 -20.68
N LEU A 193 12.34 13.28 -20.31
CA LEU A 193 11.98 14.38 -21.22
C LEU A 193 13.02 14.56 -22.34
N GLU A 194 14.31 14.39 -22.05
CA GLU A 194 15.38 14.45 -23.06
C GLU A 194 15.27 13.30 -24.06
N SER A 195 14.95 12.08 -23.61
CA SER A 195 14.78 10.94 -24.49
C SER A 195 13.55 11.07 -25.41
N GLU A 196 12.46 11.66 -24.94
CA GLU A 196 11.28 11.93 -25.76
C GLU A 196 11.54 12.99 -26.83
N ARG A 197 12.30 14.07 -26.50
CA ARG A 197 12.70 15.09 -27.47
C ARG A 197 13.62 14.52 -28.54
N ALA A 198 14.60 13.72 -28.16
CA ALA A 198 15.49 13.04 -29.10
C ALA A 198 14.74 12.05 -30.04
N GLY A 199 13.64 11.43 -29.56
CA GLY A 199 12.79 10.56 -30.36
C GLY A 199 11.87 11.29 -31.35
N GLN A 200 11.54 12.56 -31.11
CA GLN A 200 10.74 13.39 -31.99
C GLN A 200 11.56 13.99 -33.15
N ASP A 201 12.82 14.34 -32.89
CA ASP A 201 13.73 14.88 -33.93
C ASP A 201 14.15 13.83 -34.99
N VAL A 202 13.99 12.55 -34.68
CA VAL A 202 14.29 11.44 -35.62
C VAL A 202 13.11 11.12 -36.57
N ARG A 203 11.91 11.70 -36.31
CA ARG A 203 10.69 11.46 -37.13
C ARG A 203 10.25 12.67 -37.95
N ALA A 204 11.03 13.73 -37.98
CA ALA A 204 10.85 14.90 -38.85
C ALA A 204 11.84 14.81 -40.03
#